data_3d9f972fe679696ee0404356213de100
#
_entry.id   3d9f972fe679696ee0404356213de100
#
_cell.length_a   1.000
_cell.length_b   1.000
_cell.length_c   1.000
_cell.angle_alpha   90.00
_cell.angle_beta   90.00
_cell.angle_gamma   90.00
#
_symmetry.space_group_name_H-M   'P 1'
#
loop_
_entity.id
_entity.type
_entity.pdbx_description
1 polymer ?
#
loop_
_entity_poly.entity_id
_entity_poly.type
_entity_poly.pdbx_seq_one_letter_code
_entity_poly.pdbx_strand_id
1 'polypeptide(L)'
;DLVRSRGLGDVYKRQISIDLREGNGSNAYDSYIRKVDDYTVEGYRYVRGWSPSRKVYFVLKSDKKIEQFTAYDDNTPQPWDQLKVASVKSVLTFGNVKEVKIKVALSSVSCDNAAMNLQSELTHWDFDKVVDMSADRWNKQLEKMTVETDDEASKRVFYTAHYHTMIAPTLFCDVNGEYRGMNDMIYTDPKKANYTTLSLWDTY
;
A
#
# COMPACT_ATOMS: atom_id res chain seq x y z
N ASP A 1 -5.21 0.05 -0.15
CA ASP A 1 -5.69 0.78 1.04
C ASP A 1 -6.26 2.14 0.66
N LEU A 2 -7.38 2.52 1.27
CA LEU A 2 -7.98 3.84 1.14
C LEU A 2 -7.61 4.67 2.37
N VAL A 3 -6.89 5.77 2.17
CA VAL A 3 -6.46 6.66 3.26
C VAL A 3 -7.26 7.96 3.22
N ARG A 4 -7.82 8.34 4.36
CA ARG A 4 -8.50 9.63 4.57
C ARG A 4 -7.64 10.52 5.45
N SER A 5 -7.15 11.62 4.91
CA SER A 5 -6.43 12.63 5.69
C SER A 5 -7.37 13.75 6.14
N ARG A 6 -7.42 14.01 7.46
CA ARG A 6 -8.02 15.20 8.06
C ARG A 6 -6.90 16.02 8.70
N GLY A 7 -6.57 17.16 8.13
CA GLY A 7 -5.54 18.04 8.70
C GLY A 7 -6.10 18.95 9.77
N LEU A 8 -5.30 19.20 10.80
CA LEU A 8 -5.51 20.24 11.80
C LEU A 8 -4.72 21.49 11.36
N GLY A 9 -5.39 22.63 11.20
CA GLY A 9 -4.74 23.90 10.95
C GLY A 9 -5.25 24.68 9.75
N ASP A 10 -4.76 25.90 9.60
CA ASP A 10 -5.13 26.87 8.59
C ASP A 10 -4.88 26.33 7.18
N VAL A 11 -5.96 26.19 6.38
CA VAL A 11 -5.99 25.24 5.27
C VAL A 11 -5.98 25.98 3.94
N TYR A 12 -4.81 26.47 3.54
CA TYR A 12 -4.69 27.01 2.20
C TYR A 12 -4.30 25.97 1.14
N LYS A 13 -3.63 24.87 1.54
CA LYS A 13 -3.26 23.80 0.60
C LYS A 13 -3.13 22.46 1.32
N ARG A 14 -3.87 21.44 0.89
CA ARG A 14 -3.67 20.05 1.32
C ARG A 14 -2.47 19.47 0.58
N GLN A 15 -1.57 18.85 1.31
CA GLN A 15 -0.39 18.22 0.75
C GLN A 15 -0.24 16.78 1.24
N ILE A 16 0.29 15.93 0.36
CA ILE A 16 0.68 14.56 0.67
C ILE A 16 2.10 14.38 0.22
N SER A 17 2.96 13.91 1.11
CA SER A 17 4.31 13.53 0.79
C SER A 17 4.42 12.03 0.57
N ILE A 18 5.16 11.63 -0.45
CA ILE A 18 5.57 10.26 -0.72
C ILE A 18 7.09 10.21 -0.55
N ASP A 19 7.56 9.38 0.37
CA ASP A 19 8.99 9.15 0.58
C ASP A 19 9.32 7.71 0.18
N LEU A 20 10.10 7.57 -0.89
CA LEU A 20 10.54 6.26 -1.39
C LEU A 20 11.93 5.89 -0.87
N ARG A 21 12.63 6.81 -0.21
CA ARG A 21 13.94 6.55 0.39
C ARG A 21 13.82 5.76 1.69
N GLU A 22 13.04 6.31 2.62
CA GLU A 22 12.92 5.78 3.97
C GLU A 22 11.96 4.59 4.06
N GLY A 23 12.22 3.68 4.97
CA GLY A 23 11.36 2.54 5.26
C GLY A 23 11.87 1.77 6.47
N ASN A 24 11.04 0.92 7.07
CA ASN A 24 11.36 0.13 8.25
C ASN A 24 12.63 -0.71 8.07
N GLY A 25 13.79 -0.15 8.44
CA GLY A 25 15.08 -0.83 8.44
C GLY A 25 15.68 -1.13 7.07
N SER A 26 15.13 -0.57 5.98
CA SER A 26 15.68 -0.79 4.64
C SER A 26 15.67 0.50 3.81
N ASN A 27 16.82 0.85 3.24
CA ASN A 27 16.96 1.99 2.34
C ASN A 27 16.76 1.55 0.88
N ALA A 28 16.11 2.40 0.10
CA ALA A 28 16.04 2.18 -1.33
C ALA A 28 17.43 2.30 -1.99
N TYR A 29 17.69 1.43 -2.95
CA TYR A 29 18.88 1.55 -3.82
C TYR A 29 18.49 2.02 -5.22
N ASP A 30 17.23 1.93 -5.58
CA ASP A 30 16.63 2.49 -6.80
C ASP A 30 15.18 2.83 -6.52
N SER A 31 14.74 3.98 -6.95
CA SER A 31 13.35 4.42 -6.84
C SER A 31 12.95 5.31 -8.01
N TYR A 32 11.67 5.31 -8.31
CA TYR A 32 11.09 6.05 -9.41
C TYR A 32 9.71 6.55 -9.05
N ILE A 33 9.38 7.74 -9.49
CA ILE A 33 8.03 8.29 -9.40
C ILE A 33 7.68 9.05 -10.68
N ARG A 34 6.40 9.00 -11.08
CA ARG A 34 5.86 9.74 -12.20
C ARG A 34 4.43 10.20 -11.91
N LYS A 35 4.12 11.44 -12.25
CA LYS A 35 2.75 11.91 -12.41
C LYS A 35 2.24 11.44 -13.77
N VAL A 36 1.25 10.54 -13.77
CA VAL A 36 0.67 9.95 -14.99
C VAL A 36 -0.37 10.89 -15.60
N ASP A 37 -1.24 11.43 -14.73
CA ASP A 37 -2.29 12.39 -15.07
C ASP A 37 -2.57 13.29 -13.86
N ASP A 38 -3.62 14.11 -13.96
CA ASP A 38 -3.99 15.05 -12.88
C ASP A 38 -4.49 14.38 -11.60
N TYR A 39 -4.72 13.08 -11.60
CA TYR A 39 -5.27 12.32 -10.46
C TYR A 39 -4.42 11.13 -10.07
N THR A 40 -3.40 10.79 -10.88
CA THR A 40 -2.67 9.53 -10.75
C THR A 40 -1.17 9.75 -10.68
N VAL A 41 -0.56 9.12 -9.69
CA VAL A 41 0.90 9.01 -9.54
C VAL A 41 1.25 7.53 -9.45
N GLU A 42 2.33 7.14 -10.11
CA GLU A 42 2.87 5.80 -10.03
C GLU A 42 4.36 5.80 -9.75
N GLY A 43 4.88 4.69 -9.34
CA GLY A 43 6.31 4.55 -9.11
C GLY A 43 6.70 3.19 -8.54
N TYR A 44 7.97 3.10 -8.20
CA TYR A 44 8.50 1.91 -7.55
C TYR A 44 9.59 2.24 -6.54
N ARG A 45 9.81 1.30 -5.65
CA ARG A 45 10.89 1.29 -4.68
C ARG A 45 11.56 -0.07 -4.67
N TYR A 46 12.88 -0.10 -4.92
CA TYR A 46 13.68 -1.30 -4.82
C TYR A 46 14.58 -1.21 -3.59
N VAL A 47 14.50 -2.21 -2.73
CA VAL A 47 15.24 -2.24 -1.48
C VAL A 47 16.01 -3.53 -1.30
N ARG A 48 17.08 -3.44 -0.52
CA ARG A 48 17.84 -4.57 0.02
C ARG A 48 17.76 -4.54 1.54
N GLY A 49 17.72 -5.69 2.11
CA GLY A 49 17.65 -5.87 3.55
C GLY A 49 17.53 -7.35 3.86
N TRP A 50 16.50 -7.75 4.56
CA TRP A 50 16.20 -9.15 4.81
C TRP A 50 16.02 -9.97 3.53
N SER A 51 15.39 -9.39 2.53
CA SER A 51 15.39 -9.93 1.17
C SER A 51 16.57 -9.33 0.39
N PRO A 52 17.32 -10.12 -0.40
CA PRO A 52 18.41 -9.62 -1.25
C PRO A 52 17.94 -8.61 -2.29
N SER A 53 16.70 -8.76 -2.76
CA SER A 53 16.03 -7.85 -3.68
C SER A 53 14.53 -7.87 -3.42
N ARG A 54 13.98 -6.71 -3.02
CA ARG A 54 12.54 -6.54 -2.90
C ARG A 54 12.11 -5.39 -3.79
N LYS A 55 11.24 -5.68 -4.73
CA LYS A 55 10.69 -4.71 -5.68
C LYS A 55 9.22 -4.49 -5.34
N VAL A 56 8.85 -3.24 -5.12
CA VAL A 56 7.49 -2.83 -4.85
C VAL A 56 7.13 -1.71 -5.81
N TYR A 57 6.15 -1.95 -6.64
CA TYR A 57 5.52 -0.98 -7.52
C TYR A 57 4.24 -0.48 -6.87
N PHE A 58 3.86 0.75 -7.15
CA PHE A 58 2.63 1.32 -6.63
C PHE A 58 1.94 2.19 -7.66
N VAL A 59 0.62 2.30 -7.52
CA VAL A 59 -0.21 3.33 -8.14
C VAL A 59 -1.01 3.99 -7.04
N LEU A 60 -0.99 5.32 -7.04
CA LEU A 60 -1.79 6.17 -6.17
C LEU A 60 -2.78 6.95 -7.02
N LYS A 61 -4.06 6.89 -6.66
CA LYS A 61 -5.10 7.75 -7.26
C LYS A 61 -5.74 8.62 -6.19
N SER A 62 -6.06 9.86 -6.56
CA SER A 62 -6.81 10.80 -5.72
C SER A 62 -8.18 11.11 -6.30
N ASP A 63 -9.15 11.44 -5.43
CA ASP A 63 -10.48 11.92 -5.84
C ASP A 63 -10.48 13.40 -6.21
N LYS A 64 -9.39 14.12 -5.93
CA LYS A 64 -9.16 15.53 -6.25
C LYS A 64 -7.98 15.69 -7.20
N LYS A 65 -8.04 16.74 -8.01
CA LYS A 65 -6.95 17.09 -8.92
C LYS A 65 -5.67 17.43 -8.15
N ILE A 66 -4.56 16.86 -8.57
CA ILE A 66 -3.21 17.22 -8.12
C ILE A 66 -2.84 18.52 -8.85
N GLU A 67 -2.96 19.66 -8.16
CA GLU A 67 -2.65 20.97 -8.75
C GLU A 67 -1.16 21.16 -8.98
N GLN A 68 -0.34 20.62 -8.06
CA GLN A 68 1.11 20.69 -8.20
C GLN A 68 1.71 19.34 -7.76
N PHE A 69 2.62 18.84 -8.58
CA PHE A 69 3.49 17.72 -8.30
C PHE A 69 4.92 18.22 -8.26
N THR A 70 5.65 17.92 -7.19
CA THR A 70 7.07 18.25 -7.08
C THR A 70 7.83 17.00 -6.66
N ALA A 71 8.76 16.56 -7.51
CA ALA A 71 9.69 15.49 -7.18
C ALA A 71 10.99 16.06 -6.62
N TYR A 72 11.62 15.31 -5.72
CA TYR A 72 12.88 15.67 -5.06
C TYR A 72 13.88 14.54 -5.16
N ASP A 73 15.12 14.86 -5.49
CA ASP A 73 16.27 14.01 -5.20
C ASP A 73 16.74 14.36 -3.80
N ASP A 74 16.47 13.48 -2.85
CA ASP A 74 16.56 13.72 -1.41
C ASP A 74 15.80 15.01 -0.99
N ASN A 75 16.48 16.13 -0.86
CA ASN A 75 15.89 17.42 -0.48
C ASN A 75 15.95 18.47 -1.60
N THR A 76 16.46 18.10 -2.78
CA THR A 76 16.62 19.01 -3.92
C THR A 76 15.45 18.85 -4.88
N PRO A 77 14.61 19.90 -5.06
CA PRO A 77 13.48 19.82 -5.98
C PRO A 77 13.95 19.70 -7.43
N GLN A 78 13.22 18.89 -8.19
CA GLN A 78 13.47 18.65 -9.61
C GLN A 78 12.32 19.20 -10.46
N PRO A 79 12.59 19.76 -11.63
CA PRO A 79 11.56 20.41 -12.46
C PRO A 79 10.74 19.43 -13.30
N TRP A 80 10.84 18.13 -13.04
CA TRP A 80 10.25 17.08 -13.89
C TRP A 80 9.04 16.43 -13.26
N ASP A 81 8.06 16.03 -14.08
CA ASP A 81 6.92 15.23 -13.68
C ASP A 81 7.27 13.73 -13.45
N GLN A 82 8.54 13.38 -13.57
CA GLN A 82 9.09 12.08 -13.27
C GLN A 82 10.53 12.18 -12.76
N LEU A 83 10.92 11.28 -11.88
CA LEU A 83 12.26 11.20 -11.33
C LEU A 83 12.67 9.76 -11.04
N LYS A 84 13.91 9.42 -11.40
CA LYS A 84 14.50 8.11 -11.08
C LYS A 84 15.86 8.31 -10.42
N VAL A 85 15.91 8.12 -9.11
CA VAL A 85 17.13 8.16 -8.27
C VAL A 85 16.93 7.24 -7.06
N ALA A 86 17.99 7.01 -6.28
CA ALA A 86 17.89 6.16 -5.10
C ALA A 86 17.04 6.77 -3.96
N SER A 87 16.88 8.08 -3.93
CA SER A 87 16.27 8.83 -2.82
C SER A 87 15.08 9.70 -3.24
N VAL A 88 14.21 9.16 -4.10
CA VAL A 88 13.03 9.88 -4.56
C VAL A 88 12.09 10.22 -3.41
N LYS A 89 11.74 11.49 -3.31
CA LYS A 89 10.61 11.99 -2.52
C LYS A 89 9.69 12.79 -3.43
N SER A 90 8.44 12.95 -3.06
CA SER A 90 7.53 13.85 -3.78
C SER A 90 6.50 14.48 -2.87
N VAL A 91 6.00 15.65 -3.31
CA VAL A 91 4.90 16.36 -2.66
C VAL A 91 3.80 16.58 -3.70
N LEU A 92 2.60 16.12 -3.35
CA LEU A 92 1.36 16.33 -4.09
C LEU A 92 0.58 17.44 -3.40
N THR A 93 0.23 18.50 -4.12
CA THR A 93 -0.58 19.61 -3.59
C THR A 93 -1.94 19.63 -4.26
N PHE A 94 -3.01 19.72 -3.46
CA PHE A 94 -4.41 19.59 -3.89
C PHE A 94 -5.20 20.92 -3.80
N GLY A 95 -4.52 22.02 -3.58
CA GLY A 95 -5.19 23.32 -3.45
C GLY A 95 -6.09 23.45 -2.21
N ASN A 96 -7.09 24.32 -2.31
CA ASN A 96 -8.00 24.62 -1.19
C ASN A 96 -9.18 23.64 -1.17
N VAL A 97 -8.94 22.41 -0.67
CA VAL A 97 -9.96 21.37 -0.52
C VAL A 97 -10.09 20.96 0.95
N LYS A 98 -11.31 20.66 1.39
CA LYS A 98 -11.57 20.23 2.79
C LYS A 98 -11.09 18.81 3.06
N GLU A 99 -11.14 17.95 2.07
CA GLU A 99 -10.83 16.53 2.17
C GLU A 99 -10.25 16.03 0.86
N VAL A 100 -9.29 15.12 0.93
CA VAL A 100 -8.76 14.35 -0.19
C VAL A 100 -8.86 12.88 0.17
N LYS A 101 -9.46 12.09 -0.70
CA LYS A 101 -9.45 10.62 -0.62
C LYS A 101 -8.38 10.07 -1.55
N ILE A 102 -7.64 9.10 -1.07
CA ILE A 102 -6.56 8.46 -1.80
C ILE A 102 -6.76 6.95 -1.80
N LYS A 103 -6.52 6.35 -2.95
CA LYS A 103 -6.41 4.92 -3.14
C LYS A 103 -4.98 4.58 -3.51
N VAL A 104 -4.44 3.54 -2.89
CA VAL A 104 -3.10 3.02 -3.22
C VAL A 104 -3.21 1.51 -3.44
N ALA A 105 -2.63 1.04 -4.52
CA ALA A 105 -2.40 -0.38 -4.74
C ALA A 105 -0.94 -0.67 -5.00
N LEU A 106 -0.54 -1.87 -4.67
CA LEU A 106 0.83 -2.37 -4.80
C LEU A 106 0.87 -3.57 -5.74
N SER A 107 2.04 -3.78 -6.34
CA SER A 107 2.39 -4.99 -7.07
C SER A 107 3.88 -5.31 -6.86
N SER A 108 4.24 -6.58 -6.93
CA SER A 108 5.63 -7.01 -7.00
C SER A 108 6.15 -7.06 -8.45
N VAL A 109 5.28 -6.84 -9.43
CA VAL A 109 5.55 -7.08 -10.86
C VAL A 109 5.77 -5.77 -11.60
N SER A 110 4.76 -4.87 -11.63
CA SER A 110 4.80 -3.61 -12.39
C SER A 110 3.80 -2.57 -11.87
N CYS A 111 3.93 -1.31 -12.34
CA CYS A 111 2.93 -0.27 -12.10
C CYS A 111 1.59 -0.61 -12.78
N ASP A 112 1.63 -1.21 -13.98
CA ASP A 112 0.41 -1.64 -14.69
C ASP A 112 -0.37 -2.68 -13.89
N ASN A 113 0.32 -3.63 -13.28
CA ASN A 113 -0.31 -4.61 -12.39
C ASN A 113 -0.88 -3.95 -11.12
N ALA A 114 -0.16 -2.99 -10.54
CA ALA A 114 -0.70 -2.22 -9.41
C ALA A 114 -1.97 -1.44 -9.80
N ALA A 115 -2.02 -0.87 -11.01
CA ALA A 115 -3.21 -0.19 -11.52
C ALA A 115 -4.38 -1.17 -11.72
N MET A 116 -4.10 -2.36 -12.24
CA MET A 116 -5.09 -3.43 -12.42
C MET A 116 -5.64 -3.94 -11.07
N ASN A 117 -4.77 -4.15 -10.08
CA ASN A 117 -5.17 -4.48 -8.71
C ASN A 117 -6.11 -3.41 -8.15
N LEU A 118 -5.76 -2.12 -8.30
CA LEU A 118 -6.58 -1.02 -7.83
C LEU A 118 -7.97 -1.00 -8.46
N GLN A 119 -8.05 -1.23 -9.76
CA GLN A 119 -9.32 -1.25 -10.50
C GLN A 119 -10.21 -2.43 -10.09
N SER A 120 -9.61 -3.59 -9.81
CA SER A 120 -10.33 -4.79 -9.41
C SER A 120 -10.81 -4.76 -7.97
N GLU A 121 -9.96 -4.30 -7.05
CA GLU A 121 -10.21 -4.45 -5.62
C GLU A 121 -10.95 -3.27 -5.00
N LEU A 122 -10.78 -2.06 -5.55
CA LEU A 122 -11.30 -0.83 -4.96
C LEU A 122 -11.96 0.09 -5.99
N THR A 123 -13.15 -0.30 -6.43
CA THR A 123 -13.88 0.37 -7.52
C THR A 123 -14.57 1.69 -7.14
N HIS A 124 -14.80 1.95 -5.85
CA HIS A 124 -15.53 3.11 -5.34
C HIS A 124 -14.71 3.99 -4.40
N TRP A 125 -15.17 5.22 -4.16
CA TRP A 125 -14.54 6.21 -3.27
C TRP A 125 -15.23 6.34 -1.89
N ASP A 126 -16.08 5.40 -1.55
CA ASP A 126 -16.77 5.35 -0.27
C ASP A 126 -15.86 4.74 0.80
N PHE A 127 -15.29 5.61 1.65
CA PHE A 127 -14.36 5.20 2.69
C PHE A 127 -15.06 4.38 3.78
N ASP A 128 -16.24 4.83 4.20
CA ASP A 128 -16.96 4.18 5.30
C ASP A 128 -17.39 2.75 4.88
N LYS A 129 -17.81 2.58 3.63
CA LYS A 129 -18.07 1.24 3.07
C LYS A 129 -16.85 0.33 3.08
N VAL A 130 -15.63 0.86 2.84
CA VAL A 130 -14.39 0.05 2.94
C VAL A 130 -14.12 -0.37 4.38
N VAL A 131 -14.36 0.53 5.34
CA VAL A 131 -14.25 0.22 6.77
C VAL A 131 -15.21 -0.90 7.16
N ASP A 132 -16.49 -0.78 6.79
CA ASP A 132 -17.53 -1.78 7.09
C ASP A 132 -17.18 -3.13 6.47
N MET A 133 -16.82 -3.14 5.18
CA MET A 133 -16.42 -4.37 4.47
C MET A 133 -15.19 -5.04 5.12
N SER A 134 -14.24 -4.26 5.63
CA SER A 134 -13.06 -4.78 6.32
C SER A 134 -13.45 -5.37 7.68
N ALA A 135 -14.29 -4.67 8.44
CA ALA A 135 -14.80 -5.14 9.73
C ALA A 135 -15.57 -6.46 9.55
N ASP A 136 -16.47 -6.53 8.59
CA ASP A 136 -17.27 -7.73 8.30
C ASP A 136 -16.39 -8.93 7.92
N ARG A 137 -15.37 -8.70 7.08
CA ARG A 137 -14.42 -9.77 6.70
C ARG A 137 -13.65 -10.30 7.91
N TRP A 138 -13.16 -9.43 8.77
CA TRP A 138 -12.44 -9.84 9.98
C TRP A 138 -13.35 -10.52 10.99
N ASN A 139 -14.54 -9.98 11.24
CA ASN A 139 -15.51 -10.60 12.13
C ASN A 139 -15.85 -12.02 11.67
N LYS A 140 -16.13 -12.21 10.37
CA LYS A 140 -16.38 -13.53 9.79
C LYS A 140 -15.23 -14.53 9.98
N GLN A 141 -13.98 -14.06 10.01
CA GLN A 141 -12.84 -14.93 10.28
C GLN A 141 -12.71 -15.24 11.78
N LEU A 142 -12.87 -14.23 12.62
CA LEU A 142 -12.75 -14.35 14.08
C LEU A 142 -13.87 -15.19 14.68
N GLU A 143 -15.08 -15.14 14.13
CA GLU A 143 -16.24 -15.95 14.56
C GLU A 143 -16.09 -17.46 14.33
N LYS A 144 -15.06 -17.90 13.58
CA LYS A 144 -14.78 -19.34 13.42
C LYS A 144 -14.36 -20.01 14.72
N MET A 145 -13.88 -19.24 15.69
CA MET A 145 -13.57 -19.71 17.04
C MET A 145 -14.16 -18.70 18.02
N THR A 146 -15.05 -19.20 18.88
CA THR A 146 -15.71 -18.39 19.92
C THR A 146 -15.24 -18.80 21.29
N VAL A 147 -15.12 -17.83 22.21
CA VAL A 147 -14.80 -18.06 23.59
C VAL A 147 -15.89 -17.44 24.47
N GLU A 148 -16.37 -18.20 25.45
CA GLU A 148 -17.29 -17.73 26.47
C GLU A 148 -16.52 -17.53 27.78
N THR A 149 -16.51 -16.32 28.30
CA THR A 149 -15.85 -15.94 29.55
C THR A 149 -16.41 -14.62 30.05
N ASP A 150 -16.50 -14.49 31.37
CA ASP A 150 -16.88 -13.24 32.05
C ASP A 150 -15.70 -12.28 32.17
N ASP A 151 -14.48 -12.73 31.85
CA ASP A 151 -13.28 -11.91 31.86
C ASP A 151 -13.03 -11.27 30.49
N GLU A 152 -13.41 -10.01 30.33
CA GLU A 152 -13.21 -9.23 29.11
C GLU A 152 -11.73 -9.05 28.74
N ALA A 153 -10.80 -9.09 29.70
CA ALA A 153 -9.37 -9.02 29.41
C ALA A 153 -8.88 -10.29 28.72
N SER A 154 -9.23 -11.44 29.24
CA SER A 154 -8.93 -12.75 28.64
C SER A 154 -9.57 -12.90 27.26
N LYS A 155 -10.82 -12.45 27.10
CA LYS A 155 -11.50 -12.44 25.81
C LYS A 155 -10.76 -11.60 24.76
N ARG A 156 -10.32 -10.41 25.15
CA ARG A 156 -9.52 -9.54 24.27
C ARG A 156 -8.18 -10.19 23.88
N VAL A 157 -7.48 -10.78 24.83
CA VAL A 157 -6.22 -11.50 24.59
C VAL A 157 -6.44 -12.65 23.60
N PHE A 158 -7.50 -13.44 23.80
CA PHE A 158 -7.85 -14.55 22.91
C PHE A 158 -8.06 -14.08 21.47
N TYR A 159 -8.93 -13.09 21.23
CA TYR A 159 -9.20 -12.61 19.88
C TYR A 159 -8.02 -11.88 19.26
N THR A 160 -7.20 -11.21 20.05
CA THR A 160 -5.95 -10.61 19.57
C THR A 160 -4.97 -11.68 19.10
N ALA A 161 -4.78 -12.74 19.89
CA ALA A 161 -3.93 -13.86 19.50
C ALA A 161 -4.48 -14.58 18.24
N HIS A 162 -5.79 -14.81 18.19
CA HIS A 162 -6.45 -15.41 17.03
C HIS A 162 -6.26 -14.56 15.75
N TYR A 163 -6.41 -13.22 15.87
CA TYR A 163 -6.10 -12.30 14.77
C TYR A 163 -4.65 -12.43 14.32
N HIS A 164 -3.69 -12.48 15.25
CA HIS A 164 -2.26 -12.61 14.92
C HIS A 164 -1.94 -13.89 14.15
N THR A 165 -2.62 -14.99 14.41
CA THR A 165 -2.41 -16.25 13.66
C THR A 165 -2.81 -16.15 12.19
N MET A 166 -3.58 -15.12 11.80
CA MET A 166 -4.09 -14.93 10.45
C MET A 166 -3.36 -13.81 9.66
N ILE A 167 -2.35 -13.18 10.24
CA ILE A 167 -1.59 -12.11 9.57
C ILE A 167 -0.68 -12.68 8.47
N ALA A 168 -0.15 -13.87 8.68
CA ALA A 168 0.69 -14.57 7.71
C ALA A 168 0.14 -15.99 7.46
N PRO A 169 0.33 -16.54 6.26
CA PRO A 169 0.95 -15.96 5.08
C PRO A 169 0.06 -14.92 4.38
N THR A 170 0.69 -13.95 3.71
CA THR A 170 -0.02 -12.91 2.97
C THR A 170 -0.14 -13.28 1.49
N LEU A 171 -1.30 -13.00 0.87
CA LEU A 171 -1.46 -13.14 -0.58
C LEU A 171 -0.42 -12.29 -1.31
N PHE A 172 0.35 -12.91 -2.22
CA PHE A 172 1.48 -12.31 -2.91
C PHE A 172 1.39 -12.52 -4.42
N CYS A 173 0.23 -12.40 -4.99
CA CYS A 173 0.04 -12.36 -6.44
C CYS A 173 -0.92 -11.23 -6.79
N ASP A 174 -0.78 -10.72 -8.00
CA ASP A 174 -1.66 -9.74 -8.59
C ASP A 174 -2.97 -10.41 -9.05
N VAL A 175 -4.00 -9.61 -9.34
CA VAL A 175 -5.33 -10.12 -9.72
C VAL A 175 -5.32 -10.96 -11.01
N ASN A 176 -4.30 -10.80 -11.86
CA ASN A 176 -4.08 -11.62 -13.06
C ASN A 176 -3.30 -12.92 -12.79
N GLY A 177 -2.92 -13.17 -11.52
CA GLY A 177 -2.15 -14.34 -11.10
C GLY A 177 -0.63 -14.21 -11.28
N GLU A 178 -0.14 -13.03 -11.66
CA GLU A 178 1.31 -12.78 -11.75
C GLU A 178 1.91 -12.49 -10.37
N TYR A 179 3.14 -12.97 -10.18
CA TYR A 179 3.91 -12.71 -8.97
C TYR A 179 5.41 -12.79 -9.24
N ARG A 180 6.20 -12.16 -8.39
CA ARG A 180 7.66 -12.24 -8.44
C ARG A 180 8.16 -13.33 -7.51
N GLY A 181 8.87 -14.31 -8.07
CA GLY A 181 9.49 -15.39 -7.31
C GLY A 181 10.74 -14.95 -6.56
N MET A 182 11.24 -15.82 -5.68
CA MET A 182 12.46 -15.59 -4.88
C MET A 182 13.73 -15.45 -5.72
N ASN A 183 13.73 -15.93 -6.94
CA ASN A 183 14.81 -15.79 -7.95
C ASN A 183 14.66 -14.51 -8.79
N ASP A 184 13.80 -13.59 -8.40
CA ASP A 184 13.50 -12.32 -9.07
C ASP A 184 12.80 -12.44 -10.44
N MET A 185 12.43 -13.67 -10.84
CA MET A 185 11.67 -13.92 -12.08
C MET A 185 10.17 -13.72 -11.85
N ILE A 186 9.46 -13.31 -12.90
CA ILE A 186 8.00 -13.19 -12.89
C ILE A 186 7.39 -14.50 -13.33
N TYR A 187 6.42 -14.97 -12.57
CA TYR A 187 5.63 -16.17 -12.81
C TYR A 187 4.16 -15.80 -12.93
N THR A 188 3.40 -16.62 -13.64
CA THR A 188 1.96 -16.47 -13.79
C THR A 188 1.28 -17.80 -13.50
N ASP A 189 0.38 -17.81 -12.55
CA ASP A 189 -0.54 -18.94 -12.32
C ASP A 189 -1.94 -18.42 -11.99
N PRO A 190 -2.80 -18.21 -13.00
CA PRO A 190 -4.14 -17.66 -12.79
C PRO A 190 -5.08 -18.62 -12.03
N LYS A 191 -4.67 -19.88 -11.83
CA LYS A 191 -5.47 -20.90 -11.12
C LYS A 191 -5.09 -21.08 -9.66
N LYS A 192 -3.93 -20.57 -9.24
CA LYS A 192 -3.40 -20.74 -7.89
C LYS A 192 -2.99 -19.41 -7.28
N ALA A 193 -3.44 -19.16 -6.07
CA ALA A 193 -2.93 -18.06 -5.29
C ALA A 193 -1.52 -18.36 -4.80
N ASN A 194 -0.60 -17.40 -4.97
CA ASN A 194 0.72 -17.43 -4.37
C ASN A 194 0.72 -16.65 -3.06
N TYR A 195 1.29 -17.24 -2.02
CA TYR A 195 1.37 -16.63 -0.69
C TYR A 195 2.83 -16.43 -0.29
N THR A 196 3.10 -15.39 0.49
CA THR A 196 4.41 -15.20 1.09
C THR A 196 4.61 -16.19 2.25
N THR A 197 5.82 -16.72 2.34
CA THR A 197 6.31 -17.48 3.50
C THR A 197 7.63 -16.89 3.98
N LEU A 198 7.62 -15.57 4.23
CA LEU A 198 8.84 -14.81 4.54
C LEU A 198 9.43 -15.19 5.91
N SER A 199 8.61 -15.75 6.82
CA SER A 199 9.04 -16.23 8.12
C SER A 199 8.22 -17.47 8.48
N LEU A 200 8.89 -18.57 8.79
CA LEU A 200 8.23 -19.77 9.32
C LEU A 200 7.70 -19.58 10.75
N TRP A 201 8.23 -18.60 11.48
CA TRP A 201 7.76 -18.25 12.83
C TRP A 201 6.34 -17.67 12.83
N ASP A 202 5.92 -17.05 11.74
CA ASP A 202 4.61 -16.42 11.61
C ASP A 202 3.55 -17.38 11.04
N THR A 203 3.88 -18.66 10.83
CA THR A 203 3.00 -19.67 10.24
C THR A 203 2.61 -20.78 11.22
N TYR A 204 3.01 -20.69 12.50
CA TYR A 204 2.65 -21.63 13.57
C TYR A 204 1.69 -21.01 14.57
#